data_545a2ef80900a5e36ed020f7b86c02e0
#
_entry.id   545a2ef80900a5e36ed020f7b86c02e0
#
_cell.length_a   1.000
_cell.length_b   1.000
_cell.length_c   1.000
_cell.angle_alpha   90.00
_cell.angle_beta   90.00
_cell.angle_gamma   90.00
#
_symmetry.space_group_name_H-M   'P 1'
#
loop_
_entity.id
_entity.type
_entity.pdbx_description
1 polymer ?
#
loop_
_entity_poly.entity_id
_entity_poly.type
_entity_poly.pdbx_seq_one_letter_code
_entity_poly.pdbx_strand_id
1 'polypeptide(L)'
;MSARRGGELAAFMPMVFVLIWSTGFVVARFGMPHAPPMRFLAWRFALSVLAFGLWVTVSRAAWPKGRRQWLHLAVVGTLMHAGYLGGVWGAVKLGIGAGTSALIVGLQPVLTALWISATGQEHRVAARQWLGLGMGLAGLLMVVWNKLGHGEVTPVNLALCLLALVSITAGTLYQKRFVAACDVRTANMVQLMAAFVVVLPLALLESEAVVATPSLIGAMAWSVLVLTLGGSSLLYMMIQRGAATRVSSLMYLVPPCTSLLAWLLFDELLTPAVLAGLALTALGVWLVVRAPIAHPTTKKEIPT
;
A
#
# COMPACT_ATOMS: atom_id res chain seq x y z
N MET A 1 -8.28 -36.71 -0.94
CA MET A 1 -8.21 -35.73 -2.03
C MET A 1 -8.41 -34.27 -1.58
N SER A 2 -9.05 -33.95 -0.46
CA SER A 2 -9.31 -32.55 0.00
C SER A 2 -8.06 -31.83 0.55
N ALA A 3 -7.16 -32.51 1.24
CA ALA A 3 -5.96 -31.91 1.85
C ALA A 3 -4.90 -31.44 0.81
N ARG A 4 -4.75 -32.12 -0.33
CA ARG A 4 -3.85 -31.69 -1.42
C ARG A 4 -4.35 -30.43 -2.11
N ARG A 5 -5.66 -30.31 -2.37
CA ARG A 5 -6.25 -29.09 -2.97
C ARG A 5 -6.14 -27.87 -2.07
N GLY A 6 -6.22 -28.03 -0.75
CA GLY A 6 -6.00 -26.93 0.20
C GLY A 6 -4.57 -26.39 0.22
N GLY A 7 -3.56 -27.26 -0.01
CA GLY A 7 -2.16 -26.86 -0.11
C GLY A 7 -1.82 -26.11 -1.40
N GLU A 8 -2.38 -26.53 -2.53
CA GLU A 8 -2.18 -25.84 -3.81
C GLU A 8 -2.82 -24.46 -3.84
N LEU A 9 -4.07 -24.32 -3.38
CA LEU A 9 -4.74 -23.02 -3.25
C LEU A 9 -3.95 -22.06 -2.33
N ALA A 10 -3.39 -22.55 -1.23
CA ALA A 10 -2.59 -21.73 -0.33
C ALA A 10 -1.28 -21.23 -0.96
N ALA A 11 -0.71 -21.98 -1.92
CA ALA A 11 0.50 -21.58 -2.65
C ALA A 11 0.27 -20.39 -3.60
N PHE A 12 -0.95 -20.25 -4.15
CA PHE A 12 -1.29 -19.17 -5.08
C PHE A 12 -1.79 -17.88 -4.37
N MET A 13 -2.21 -17.96 -3.11
CA MET A 13 -2.73 -16.80 -2.37
C MET A 13 -1.82 -15.56 -2.40
N PRO A 14 -0.49 -15.68 -2.22
CA PRO A 14 0.39 -14.51 -2.24
C PRO A 14 0.43 -13.84 -3.61
N MET A 15 0.42 -14.60 -4.69
CA MET A 15 0.42 -14.04 -6.05
C MET A 15 -0.89 -13.36 -6.38
N VAL A 16 -2.02 -13.97 -6.03
CA VAL A 16 -3.35 -13.37 -6.18
C VAL A 16 -3.45 -12.06 -5.39
N PHE A 17 -2.88 -12.03 -4.17
CA PHE A 17 -2.83 -10.81 -3.38
C PHE A 17 -2.04 -9.70 -4.06
N VAL A 18 -0.85 -9.98 -4.60
CA VAL A 18 -0.05 -9.00 -5.35
C VAL A 18 -0.80 -8.48 -6.57
N LEU A 19 -1.44 -9.35 -7.33
CA LEU A 19 -2.24 -8.96 -8.49
C LEU A 19 -3.40 -8.05 -8.08
N ILE A 20 -4.18 -8.43 -7.06
CA ILE A 20 -5.27 -7.60 -6.53
C ILE A 20 -4.71 -6.24 -6.09
N TRP A 21 -3.62 -6.22 -5.33
CA TRP A 21 -3.04 -4.99 -4.81
C TRP A 21 -2.55 -4.07 -5.93
N SER A 22 -1.92 -4.64 -6.97
CA SER A 22 -1.45 -3.90 -8.15
C SER A 22 -2.58 -3.20 -8.90
N THR A 23 -3.78 -3.78 -8.91
CA THR A 23 -4.95 -3.16 -9.55
C THR A 23 -5.42 -1.89 -8.81
N GLY A 24 -4.99 -1.65 -7.58
CA GLY A 24 -5.37 -0.45 -6.82
C GLY A 24 -4.99 0.86 -7.51
N PHE A 25 -3.80 0.92 -8.08
CA PHE A 25 -3.32 2.07 -8.85
C PHE A 25 -4.02 2.19 -10.22
N VAL A 26 -4.28 1.05 -10.84
CA VAL A 26 -5.03 0.96 -12.11
C VAL A 26 -6.46 1.47 -11.95
N VAL A 27 -7.13 1.08 -10.88
CA VAL A 27 -8.50 1.51 -10.58
C VAL A 27 -8.57 3.01 -10.29
N ALA A 28 -7.55 3.59 -9.67
CA ALA A 28 -7.46 5.04 -9.54
C ALA A 28 -7.47 5.72 -10.92
N ARG A 29 -6.72 5.19 -11.90
CA ARG A 29 -6.68 5.72 -13.27
C ARG A 29 -8.04 5.64 -13.97
N PHE A 30 -8.83 4.57 -13.73
CA PHE A 30 -10.20 4.46 -14.26
C PHE A 30 -11.20 5.40 -13.57
N GLY A 31 -11.05 5.65 -12.28
CA GLY A 31 -12.00 6.46 -11.50
C GLY A 31 -11.78 7.98 -11.65
N MET A 32 -10.52 8.42 -11.71
CA MET A 32 -10.18 9.84 -11.61
C MET A 32 -10.62 10.74 -12.77
N PRO A 33 -10.81 10.27 -14.01
CA PRO A 33 -11.42 11.09 -15.06
C PRO A 33 -12.87 11.49 -14.78
N HIS A 34 -13.57 10.76 -13.89
CA HIS A 34 -15.03 10.85 -13.68
C HIS A 34 -15.43 11.37 -12.31
N ALA A 35 -14.49 11.49 -11.37
CA ALA A 35 -14.78 11.96 -10.03
C ALA A 35 -13.58 12.68 -9.41
N PRO A 36 -13.81 13.67 -8.53
CA PRO A 36 -12.75 14.23 -7.71
C PRO A 36 -12.28 13.20 -6.66
N PRO A 37 -10.99 13.20 -6.30
CA PRO A 37 -10.37 12.13 -5.55
C PRO A 37 -10.93 11.94 -4.13
N MET A 38 -11.16 13.02 -3.40
CA MET A 38 -11.66 12.92 -2.02
C MET A 38 -13.11 12.47 -1.98
N ARG A 39 -13.95 12.91 -2.94
CA ARG A 39 -15.35 12.48 -3.05
C ARG A 39 -15.45 11.00 -3.40
N PHE A 40 -14.61 10.52 -4.32
CA PHE A 40 -14.52 9.09 -4.61
C PHE A 40 -14.12 8.28 -3.37
N LEU A 41 -13.08 8.73 -2.65
CA LEU A 41 -12.60 8.05 -1.45
C LEU A 41 -13.62 8.08 -0.31
N ALA A 42 -14.34 9.18 -0.12
CA ALA A 42 -15.42 9.27 0.86
C ALA A 42 -16.51 8.21 0.58
N TRP A 43 -16.97 8.08 -0.66
CA TRP A 43 -17.93 7.04 -1.03
C TRP A 43 -17.35 5.64 -0.87
N ARG A 44 -16.11 5.41 -1.30
CA ARG A 44 -15.42 4.13 -1.11
C ARG A 44 -15.36 3.73 0.36
N PHE A 45 -14.98 4.66 1.24
CA PHE A 45 -14.88 4.37 2.67
C PHE A 45 -16.25 4.14 3.29
N ALA A 46 -17.26 4.95 2.96
CA ALA A 46 -18.63 4.74 3.43
C ALA A 46 -19.19 3.37 3.04
N LEU A 47 -19.08 3.01 1.76
CA LEU A 47 -19.54 1.71 1.27
C LEU A 47 -18.74 0.55 1.90
N SER A 48 -17.44 0.71 2.08
CA SER A 48 -16.61 -0.28 2.75
C SER A 48 -16.97 -0.44 4.24
N VAL A 49 -17.28 0.66 4.93
CA VAL A 49 -17.76 0.62 6.33
C VAL A 49 -19.09 -0.14 6.42
N LEU A 50 -20.02 0.10 5.50
CA LEU A 50 -21.28 -0.63 5.44
C LEU A 50 -21.06 -2.12 5.19
N ALA A 51 -20.19 -2.48 4.24
CA ALA A 51 -19.88 -3.86 3.93
C ALA A 51 -19.18 -4.60 5.09
N PHE A 52 -18.18 -3.97 5.74
CA PHE A 52 -17.57 -4.52 6.95
C PHE A 52 -18.55 -4.56 8.12
N GLY A 53 -19.42 -3.57 8.26
CA GLY A 53 -20.47 -3.55 9.27
C GLY A 53 -21.39 -4.77 9.15
N LEU A 54 -21.86 -5.07 7.94
CA LEU A 54 -22.63 -6.28 7.67
C LEU A 54 -21.84 -7.54 8.03
N TRP A 55 -20.57 -7.62 7.61
CA TRP A 55 -19.74 -8.79 7.90
C TRP A 55 -19.47 -8.95 9.41
N VAL A 56 -19.17 -7.88 10.12
CA VAL A 56 -18.96 -7.87 11.57
C VAL A 56 -20.21 -8.35 12.32
N THR A 57 -21.39 -7.87 11.93
CA THR A 57 -22.66 -8.26 12.56
C THR A 57 -23.02 -9.73 12.32
N VAL A 58 -22.92 -10.19 11.05
CA VAL A 58 -23.20 -11.59 10.69
C VAL A 58 -22.24 -12.55 11.35
N SER A 59 -20.95 -12.19 11.40
CA SER A 59 -19.91 -13.06 11.98
C SER A 59 -19.71 -12.88 13.47
N ARG A 60 -20.45 -11.97 14.11
CA ARG A 60 -20.34 -11.63 15.54
C ARG A 60 -18.89 -11.36 15.96
N ALA A 61 -18.15 -10.64 15.11
CA ALA A 61 -16.73 -10.36 15.34
C ALA A 61 -16.52 -9.52 16.61
N ALA A 62 -15.45 -9.84 17.35
CA ALA A 62 -15.13 -9.15 18.60
C ALA A 62 -14.63 -7.72 18.32
N TRP A 63 -15.16 -6.75 19.06
CA TRP A 63 -14.74 -5.36 18.97
C TRP A 63 -13.44 -5.10 19.73
N PRO A 64 -12.62 -4.14 19.27
CA PRO A 64 -11.43 -3.71 20.01
C PRO A 64 -11.79 -3.19 21.40
N LYS A 65 -11.02 -3.65 22.42
CA LYS A 65 -11.28 -3.27 23.80
C LYS A 65 -10.50 -2.00 24.18
N GLY A 66 -11.18 -1.09 24.86
CA GLY A 66 -10.59 0.12 25.44
C GLY A 66 -10.40 1.28 24.44
N ARG A 67 -10.66 2.52 24.92
CA ARG A 67 -10.57 3.75 24.12
C ARG A 67 -9.22 3.96 23.42
N ARG A 68 -8.14 3.55 24.08
CA ARG A 68 -6.77 3.69 23.53
C ARG A 68 -6.58 2.89 22.26
N GLN A 69 -7.12 1.65 22.19
CA GLN A 69 -7.04 0.80 21.01
C GLN A 69 -7.81 1.44 19.82
N TRP A 70 -8.99 2.01 20.08
CA TRP A 70 -9.76 2.72 19.06
C TRP A 70 -9.01 3.93 18.51
N LEU A 71 -8.36 4.71 19.37
CA LEU A 71 -7.54 5.85 18.94
C LEU A 71 -6.34 5.40 18.08
N HIS A 72 -5.65 4.30 18.47
CA HIS A 72 -4.55 3.78 17.65
C HIS A 72 -5.04 3.30 16.29
N LEU A 73 -6.18 2.61 16.22
CA LEU A 73 -6.78 2.19 14.96
C LEU A 73 -7.22 3.40 14.11
N ALA A 74 -7.75 4.45 14.72
CA ALA A 74 -8.13 5.68 14.02
C ALA A 74 -6.91 6.39 13.41
N VAL A 75 -5.79 6.50 14.15
CA VAL A 75 -4.53 7.05 13.62
C VAL A 75 -4.03 6.23 12.43
N VAL A 76 -4.04 4.90 12.55
CA VAL A 76 -3.66 4.00 11.43
C VAL A 76 -4.58 4.23 10.24
N GLY A 77 -5.89 4.29 10.45
CA GLY A 77 -6.87 4.54 9.39
C GLY A 77 -6.63 5.87 8.68
N THR A 78 -6.36 6.93 9.44
CA THR A 78 -6.00 8.25 8.88
C THR A 78 -4.74 8.17 8.01
N LEU A 79 -3.70 7.50 8.48
CA LEU A 79 -2.44 7.40 7.74
C LEU A 79 -2.54 6.46 6.54
N MET A 80 -3.04 5.22 6.73
CA MET A 80 -3.00 4.18 5.69
C MET A 80 -4.15 4.27 4.69
N HIS A 81 -5.26 4.92 5.04
CA HIS A 81 -6.38 5.08 4.11
C HIS A 81 -6.52 6.54 3.66
N ALA A 82 -6.69 7.51 4.57
CA ALA A 82 -6.88 8.90 4.13
C ALA A 82 -5.60 9.49 3.53
N GLY A 83 -4.46 9.43 4.23
CA GLY A 83 -3.20 10.01 3.76
C GLY A 83 -2.61 9.28 2.55
N TYR A 84 -2.49 7.95 2.66
CA TYR A 84 -1.93 7.14 1.58
C TYR A 84 -2.80 7.13 0.32
N LEU A 85 -4.07 6.73 0.44
CA LEU A 85 -4.94 6.69 -0.74
C LEU A 85 -5.25 8.09 -1.25
N GLY A 86 -5.44 9.07 -0.36
CA GLY A 86 -5.63 10.47 -0.76
C GLY A 86 -4.47 10.99 -1.59
N GLY A 87 -3.24 10.72 -1.16
CA GLY A 87 -2.03 11.09 -1.91
C GLY A 87 -1.94 10.40 -3.27
N VAL A 88 -2.14 9.07 -3.34
CA VAL A 88 -2.12 8.32 -4.60
C VAL A 88 -3.21 8.79 -5.56
N TRP A 89 -4.45 8.86 -5.09
CA TRP A 89 -5.59 9.20 -5.95
C TRP A 89 -5.54 10.66 -6.40
N GLY A 90 -5.10 11.57 -5.52
CA GLY A 90 -4.83 12.96 -5.89
C GLY A 90 -3.72 13.10 -6.93
N ALA A 91 -2.63 12.35 -6.77
CA ALA A 91 -1.53 12.36 -7.73
C ALA A 91 -1.98 11.83 -9.11
N VAL A 92 -2.74 10.73 -9.15
CA VAL A 92 -3.29 10.16 -10.38
C VAL A 92 -4.27 11.12 -11.06
N LYS A 93 -5.12 11.82 -10.29
CA LYS A 93 -6.00 12.88 -10.80
C LYS A 93 -5.20 13.98 -11.50
N LEU A 94 -4.02 14.32 -10.99
CA LEU A 94 -3.09 15.31 -11.55
C LEU A 94 -2.19 14.76 -12.65
N GLY A 95 -2.49 13.57 -13.18
CA GLY A 95 -1.89 13.05 -14.40
C GLY A 95 -0.69 12.13 -14.24
N ILE A 96 -0.24 11.82 -13.00
CA ILE A 96 0.83 10.82 -12.84
C ILE A 96 0.30 9.43 -13.20
N GLY A 97 1.13 8.63 -13.91
CA GLY A 97 0.75 7.28 -14.30
C GLY A 97 0.61 6.32 -13.11
N ALA A 98 -0.18 5.27 -13.31
CA ALA A 98 -0.40 4.23 -12.31
C ALA A 98 0.91 3.49 -11.97
N GLY A 99 1.72 3.18 -12.99
CA GLY A 99 3.03 2.53 -12.82
C GLY A 99 4.01 3.40 -12.04
N THR A 100 4.08 4.69 -12.34
CA THR A 100 4.96 5.65 -11.66
C THR A 100 4.56 5.83 -10.19
N SER A 101 3.25 5.97 -9.90
CA SER A 101 2.74 6.04 -8.53
C SER A 101 3.06 4.78 -7.72
N ALA A 102 2.86 3.59 -8.32
CA ALA A 102 3.17 2.32 -7.69
C ALA A 102 4.65 2.17 -7.38
N LEU A 103 5.53 2.67 -8.27
CA LEU A 103 6.98 2.63 -8.07
C LEU A 103 7.41 3.51 -6.89
N ILE A 104 6.90 4.75 -6.81
CA ILE A 104 7.22 5.67 -5.70
C ILE A 104 6.78 5.05 -4.36
N VAL A 105 5.54 4.58 -4.27
CA VAL A 105 5.01 3.94 -3.06
C VAL A 105 5.72 2.62 -2.77
N GLY A 106 6.18 1.90 -3.80
CA GLY A 106 6.97 0.67 -3.71
C GLY A 106 8.30 0.84 -2.96
N LEU A 107 8.77 2.07 -2.73
CA LEU A 107 9.91 2.36 -1.86
C LEU A 107 9.58 2.31 -0.35
N GLN A 108 8.35 1.95 0.04
CA GLN A 108 7.97 1.82 1.44
C GLN A 108 8.96 0.97 2.28
N PRO A 109 9.45 -0.20 1.84
CA PRO A 109 10.44 -0.96 2.62
C PRO A 109 11.76 -0.22 2.81
N VAL A 110 12.15 0.57 1.80
CA VAL A 110 13.37 1.42 1.84
C VAL A 110 13.21 2.49 2.92
N LEU A 111 12.11 3.23 2.87
CA LEU A 111 11.83 4.27 3.87
C LEU A 111 11.64 3.69 5.27
N THR A 112 11.04 2.51 5.39
CA THR A 112 10.92 1.76 6.65
C THR A 112 12.29 1.43 7.24
N ALA A 113 13.22 0.90 6.43
CA ALA A 113 14.57 0.58 6.87
C ALA A 113 15.36 1.81 7.33
N LEU A 114 15.25 2.92 6.58
CA LEU A 114 15.84 4.21 6.96
C LEU A 114 15.28 4.72 8.29
N TRP A 115 13.97 4.66 8.47
CA TRP A 115 13.32 5.10 9.71
C TRP A 115 13.78 4.31 10.94
N ILE A 116 13.78 2.98 10.82
CA ILE A 116 14.21 2.08 11.90
C ILE A 116 15.67 2.34 12.26
N SER A 117 16.54 2.53 11.26
CA SER A 117 17.95 2.86 11.46
C SER A 117 18.15 4.22 12.15
N ALA A 118 17.41 5.25 11.74
CA ALA A 118 17.53 6.60 12.30
C ALA A 118 17.01 6.70 13.73
N THR A 119 16.01 5.88 14.09
CA THR A 119 15.41 5.88 15.44
C THR A 119 16.12 4.95 16.43
N GLY A 120 17.17 4.25 16.01
CA GLY A 120 17.95 3.35 16.87
C GLY A 120 17.18 2.19 17.47
N GLN A 121 16.00 1.87 16.92
CA GLN A 121 15.10 0.87 17.49
C GLN A 121 15.54 -0.58 17.25
N GLU A 122 16.37 -0.83 16.25
CA GLU A 122 16.99 -2.15 16.00
C GLU A 122 18.31 -1.94 15.24
N HIS A 123 19.27 -2.80 15.46
CA HIS A 123 20.57 -3.06 14.86
C HIS A 123 21.03 -2.22 13.63
N ARG A 124 22.34 -2.02 13.54
CA ARG A 124 22.99 -1.35 12.40
C ARG A 124 22.53 -1.91 11.07
N VAL A 125 22.06 -1.03 10.20
CA VAL A 125 21.72 -1.37 8.81
C VAL A 125 22.93 -2.02 8.15
N ALA A 126 22.77 -3.25 7.65
CA ALA A 126 23.84 -3.96 6.98
C ALA A 126 24.24 -3.25 5.66
N ALA A 127 25.51 -3.37 5.27
CA ALA A 127 25.99 -2.78 4.01
C ALA A 127 25.13 -3.18 2.80
N ARG A 128 24.62 -4.43 2.79
CA ARG A 128 23.67 -4.91 1.77
C ARG A 128 22.37 -4.12 1.72
N GLN A 129 21.86 -3.69 2.87
CA GLN A 129 20.66 -2.84 2.93
C GLN A 129 20.96 -1.45 2.36
N TRP A 130 22.10 -0.84 2.69
CA TRP A 130 22.54 0.43 2.11
C TRP A 130 22.68 0.34 0.58
N LEU A 131 23.24 -0.74 0.07
CA LEU A 131 23.30 -0.99 -1.38
C LEU A 131 21.88 -1.05 -1.97
N GLY A 132 20.97 -1.80 -1.35
CA GLY A 132 19.58 -1.91 -1.79
C GLY A 132 18.83 -0.58 -1.74
N LEU A 133 19.07 0.25 -0.71
CA LEU A 133 18.54 1.61 -0.60
C LEU A 133 19.02 2.48 -1.77
N GLY A 134 20.33 2.47 -2.05
CA GLY A 134 20.91 3.22 -3.17
C GLY A 134 20.35 2.78 -4.53
N MET A 135 20.23 1.47 -4.76
CA MET A 135 19.64 0.93 -5.99
C MET A 135 18.16 1.30 -6.14
N GLY A 136 17.37 1.19 -5.07
CA GLY A 136 15.96 1.56 -5.09
C GLY A 136 15.77 3.04 -5.42
N LEU A 137 16.54 3.91 -4.80
CA LEU A 137 16.50 5.35 -5.07
C LEU A 137 16.98 5.67 -6.50
N ALA A 138 18.08 5.08 -6.96
CA ALA A 138 18.59 5.29 -8.31
C ALA A 138 17.58 4.84 -9.37
N GLY A 139 16.94 3.69 -9.18
CA GLY A 139 15.88 3.20 -10.07
C GLY A 139 14.67 4.13 -10.10
N LEU A 140 14.23 4.64 -8.95
CA LEU A 140 13.17 5.64 -8.89
C LEU A 140 13.57 6.93 -9.63
N LEU A 141 14.74 7.48 -9.35
CA LEU A 141 15.22 8.71 -9.98
C LEU A 141 15.27 8.56 -11.50
N MET A 142 15.72 7.40 -12.00
CA MET A 142 15.76 7.10 -13.44
C MET A 142 14.37 7.14 -14.09
N VAL A 143 13.36 6.55 -13.44
CA VAL A 143 11.97 6.58 -13.93
C VAL A 143 11.39 7.99 -13.84
N VAL A 144 11.53 8.65 -12.70
CA VAL A 144 10.99 10.01 -12.48
C VAL A 144 11.63 11.00 -13.46
N TRP A 145 12.94 10.93 -13.67
CA TRP A 145 13.64 11.80 -14.63
C TRP A 145 13.14 11.62 -16.06
N ASN A 146 12.98 10.37 -16.49
CA ASN A 146 12.41 10.06 -17.79
C ASN A 146 10.99 10.61 -17.95
N LYS A 147 10.13 10.45 -16.94
CA LYS A 147 8.75 10.90 -16.95
C LYS A 147 8.58 12.43 -16.79
N LEU A 148 9.52 13.10 -16.11
CA LEU A 148 9.59 14.56 -16.06
C LEU A 148 9.77 15.13 -17.47
N GLY A 149 10.66 14.55 -18.27
CA GLY A 149 10.91 14.97 -19.66
C GLY A 149 9.68 14.84 -20.57
N HIS A 150 8.72 13.98 -20.21
CA HIS A 150 7.46 13.78 -20.93
C HIS A 150 6.27 14.54 -20.32
N GLY A 151 6.48 15.34 -19.27
CA GLY A 151 5.43 16.13 -18.62
C GLY A 151 4.43 15.34 -17.76
N GLU A 152 4.65 14.03 -17.55
CA GLU A 152 3.78 13.17 -16.73
C GLU A 152 3.96 13.46 -15.23
N VAL A 153 5.18 13.72 -14.80
CA VAL A 153 5.51 14.04 -13.40
C VAL A 153 5.61 15.54 -13.22
N THR A 154 4.86 16.08 -12.29
CA THR A 154 4.91 17.50 -11.87
C THR A 154 5.32 17.57 -10.39
N PRO A 155 5.82 18.72 -9.88
CA PRO A 155 6.14 18.86 -8.47
C PRO A 155 4.97 18.53 -7.54
N VAL A 156 3.74 18.88 -7.94
CA VAL A 156 2.55 18.68 -7.11
C VAL A 156 2.16 17.21 -7.05
N ASN A 157 2.08 16.50 -8.19
CA ASN A 157 1.70 15.09 -8.17
C ASN A 157 2.81 14.21 -7.57
N LEU A 158 4.08 14.58 -7.71
CA LEU A 158 5.20 13.95 -7.03
C LEU A 158 5.11 14.13 -5.50
N ALA A 159 4.83 15.36 -5.04
CA ALA A 159 4.65 15.63 -3.61
C ALA A 159 3.51 14.82 -2.99
N LEU A 160 2.39 14.65 -3.72
CA LEU A 160 1.29 13.79 -3.28
C LEU A 160 1.68 12.31 -3.22
N CYS A 161 2.48 11.80 -4.16
CA CYS A 161 3.02 10.43 -4.08
C CYS A 161 3.99 10.27 -2.91
N LEU A 162 4.83 11.27 -2.62
CA LEU A 162 5.73 11.25 -1.47
C LEU A 162 4.95 11.32 -0.15
N LEU A 163 3.89 12.14 -0.09
CA LEU A 163 2.95 12.13 1.04
C LEU A 163 2.34 10.75 1.24
N ALA A 164 1.90 10.10 0.17
CA ALA A 164 1.38 8.73 0.21
C ALA A 164 2.41 7.74 0.76
N LEU A 165 3.66 7.79 0.26
CA LEU A 165 4.76 6.95 0.71
C LEU A 165 5.07 7.14 2.21
N VAL A 166 5.15 8.39 2.67
CA VAL A 166 5.38 8.70 4.09
C VAL A 166 4.19 8.23 4.93
N SER A 167 2.97 8.47 4.49
CA SER A 167 1.74 8.09 5.21
C SER A 167 1.62 6.58 5.38
N ILE A 168 1.81 5.79 4.32
CA ILE A 168 1.74 4.32 4.42
C ILE A 168 2.88 3.76 5.27
N THR A 169 4.08 4.34 5.18
CA THR A 169 5.23 3.93 5.99
C THR A 169 4.99 4.22 7.47
N ALA A 170 4.63 5.46 7.80
CA ALA A 170 4.33 5.87 9.17
C ALA A 170 3.15 5.07 9.74
N GLY A 171 2.09 4.87 8.96
CA GLY A 171 0.92 4.08 9.36
C GLY A 171 1.28 2.63 9.67
N THR A 172 2.10 2.00 8.83
CA THR A 172 2.54 0.61 9.03
C THR A 172 3.42 0.46 10.29
N LEU A 173 4.38 1.37 10.49
CA LEU A 173 5.24 1.39 11.67
C LEU A 173 4.43 1.67 12.94
N TYR A 174 3.51 2.63 12.88
CA TYR A 174 2.61 2.95 13.99
C TYR A 174 1.71 1.76 14.35
N GLN A 175 1.11 1.11 13.35
CA GLN A 175 0.28 -0.08 13.55
C GLN A 175 1.07 -1.18 14.24
N LYS A 176 2.29 -1.49 13.77
CA LYS A 176 3.15 -2.53 14.35
C LYS A 176 3.49 -2.24 15.83
N ARG A 177 3.67 -0.96 16.17
CA ARG A 177 4.13 -0.57 17.52
C ARG A 177 3.00 -0.42 18.54
N PHE A 178 1.84 0.10 18.14
CA PHE A 178 0.82 0.58 19.06
C PHE A 178 -0.51 -0.18 18.98
N VAL A 179 -0.79 -0.88 17.87
CA VAL A 179 -2.04 -1.62 17.72
C VAL A 179 -1.87 -3.02 18.28
N ALA A 180 -2.60 -3.33 19.35
CA ALA A 180 -2.67 -4.68 19.90
C ALA A 180 -3.46 -5.61 18.96
N ALA A 181 -3.18 -6.93 19.05
CA ALA A 181 -3.91 -7.94 18.28
C ALA A 181 -5.42 -7.85 18.54
N CYS A 182 -6.21 -7.75 17.48
CA CYS A 182 -7.67 -7.69 17.52
C CYS A 182 -8.25 -8.30 16.24
N ASP A 183 -9.57 -8.44 16.19
CA ASP A 183 -10.25 -8.95 14.99
C ASP A 183 -10.04 -7.97 13.83
N VAL A 184 -9.54 -8.49 12.71
CA VAL A 184 -9.17 -7.66 11.54
C VAL A 184 -10.40 -7.00 10.92
N ARG A 185 -11.58 -7.62 10.99
CA ARG A 185 -12.82 -7.08 10.42
C ARG A 185 -13.24 -5.80 11.15
N THR A 186 -13.27 -5.85 12.48
CA THR A 186 -13.58 -4.68 13.31
C THR A 186 -12.46 -3.64 13.27
N ALA A 187 -11.19 -4.07 13.23
CA ALA A 187 -10.06 -3.15 13.06
C ALA A 187 -10.14 -2.37 11.73
N ASN A 188 -10.37 -3.05 10.60
CA ASN A 188 -10.54 -2.38 9.30
C ASN A 188 -11.75 -1.44 9.32
N MET A 189 -12.87 -1.84 9.91
CA MET A 189 -14.05 -0.98 10.01
C MET A 189 -13.72 0.32 10.75
N VAL A 190 -13.06 0.26 11.90
CA VAL A 190 -12.65 1.45 12.66
C VAL A 190 -11.67 2.33 11.88
N GLN A 191 -10.69 1.72 11.20
CA GLN A 191 -9.74 2.44 10.36
C GLN A 191 -10.43 3.16 9.20
N LEU A 192 -11.38 2.51 8.52
CA LEU A 192 -12.13 3.09 7.42
C LEU A 192 -13.09 4.18 7.89
N MET A 193 -13.71 4.03 9.06
CA MET A 193 -14.53 5.08 9.68
C MET A 193 -13.70 6.34 9.96
N ALA A 194 -12.51 6.17 10.55
CA ALA A 194 -11.62 7.30 10.82
C ALA A 194 -11.16 7.98 9.52
N ALA A 195 -10.80 7.19 8.49
CA ALA A 195 -10.45 7.72 7.18
C ALA A 195 -11.62 8.47 6.53
N PHE A 196 -12.83 7.95 6.63
CA PHE A 196 -14.04 8.62 6.13
C PHE A 196 -14.24 9.99 6.80
N VAL A 197 -14.14 10.05 8.13
CA VAL A 197 -14.28 11.30 8.89
C VAL A 197 -13.25 12.35 8.47
N VAL A 198 -12.01 11.93 8.18
CA VAL A 198 -10.95 12.84 7.73
C VAL A 198 -11.16 13.29 6.28
N VAL A 199 -11.59 12.40 5.40
CA VAL A 199 -11.75 12.69 3.97
C VAL A 199 -13.05 13.43 3.67
N LEU A 200 -14.09 13.22 4.45
CA LEU A 200 -15.42 13.81 4.21
C LEU A 200 -15.39 15.35 4.09
N PRO A 201 -14.78 16.11 5.01
CA PRO A 201 -14.72 17.58 4.86
C PRO A 201 -13.96 17.99 3.60
N LEU A 202 -12.88 17.29 3.21
CA LEU A 202 -12.15 17.55 1.98
C LEU A 202 -13.02 17.26 0.74
N ALA A 203 -13.78 16.17 0.77
CA ALA A 203 -14.71 15.80 -0.30
C ALA A 203 -15.85 16.82 -0.48
N LEU A 204 -16.28 17.46 0.60
CA LEU A 204 -17.32 18.52 0.55
C LEU A 204 -16.77 19.82 -0.05
N LEU A 205 -15.47 20.07 0.04
CA LEU A 205 -14.81 21.25 -0.55
C LEU A 205 -14.53 21.08 -2.05
N GLU A 206 -14.57 19.86 -2.58
CA GLU A 206 -14.39 19.62 -4.01
C GLU A 206 -15.63 20.09 -4.78
N SER A 207 -15.44 21.00 -5.74
CA SER A 207 -16.53 21.57 -6.57
C SER A 207 -16.78 20.81 -7.87
N GLU A 208 -15.82 19.98 -8.31
CA GLU A 208 -15.94 19.20 -9.56
C GLU A 208 -17.11 18.22 -9.49
N ALA A 209 -17.91 18.17 -10.56
CA ALA A 209 -19.04 17.26 -10.64
C ALA A 209 -18.58 15.79 -10.80
N VAL A 210 -19.33 14.88 -10.20
CA VAL A 210 -19.15 13.44 -10.41
C VAL A 210 -19.97 13.01 -11.62
N VAL A 211 -19.32 12.37 -12.59
CA VAL A 211 -19.99 11.82 -13.77
C VAL A 211 -20.16 10.32 -13.60
N ALA A 212 -21.38 9.87 -13.38
CA ALA A 212 -21.69 8.45 -13.20
C ALA A 212 -21.55 7.69 -14.53
N THR A 213 -20.37 7.15 -14.77
CA THR A 213 -20.06 6.29 -15.93
C THR A 213 -19.92 4.84 -15.51
N PRO A 214 -20.07 3.87 -16.45
CA PRO A 214 -19.78 2.45 -16.15
C PRO A 214 -18.35 2.26 -15.60
N SER A 215 -17.39 3.03 -16.09
CA SER A 215 -16.00 3.02 -15.61
C SER A 215 -15.90 3.43 -14.14
N LEU A 216 -16.55 4.52 -13.73
CA LEU A 216 -16.58 4.96 -12.33
C LEU A 216 -17.25 3.94 -11.42
N ILE A 217 -18.40 3.39 -11.85
CA ILE A 217 -19.14 2.40 -11.08
C ILE A 217 -18.31 1.11 -10.93
N GLY A 218 -17.68 0.64 -12.02
CA GLY A 218 -16.78 -0.51 -12.00
C GLY A 218 -15.57 -0.27 -11.10
N ALA A 219 -14.94 0.91 -11.18
CA ALA A 219 -13.83 1.30 -10.31
C ALA A 219 -14.25 1.34 -8.83
N MET A 220 -15.44 1.84 -8.52
CA MET A 220 -15.98 1.87 -7.15
C MET A 220 -16.25 0.45 -6.64
N ALA A 221 -16.97 -0.36 -7.41
CA ALA A 221 -17.28 -1.74 -7.04
C ALA A 221 -16.00 -2.57 -6.81
N TRP A 222 -15.03 -2.45 -7.73
CA TRP A 222 -13.73 -3.12 -7.58
C TRP A 222 -12.98 -2.64 -6.33
N SER A 223 -12.96 -1.34 -6.08
CA SER A 223 -12.31 -0.75 -4.91
C SER A 223 -12.89 -1.26 -3.59
N VAL A 224 -14.21 -1.40 -3.50
CA VAL A 224 -14.88 -1.86 -2.28
C VAL A 224 -14.77 -3.38 -2.15
N LEU A 225 -15.21 -4.13 -3.17
CA LEU A 225 -15.36 -5.58 -3.08
C LEU A 225 -14.03 -6.32 -3.20
N VAL A 226 -13.19 -5.94 -4.18
CA VAL A 226 -11.97 -6.68 -4.46
C VAL A 226 -10.79 -6.14 -3.65
N LEU A 227 -10.54 -4.83 -3.69
CA LEU A 227 -9.40 -4.24 -2.99
C LEU A 227 -9.60 -4.19 -1.47
N THR A 228 -10.75 -3.69 -1.02
CA THR A 228 -10.96 -3.48 0.41
C THR A 228 -11.40 -4.76 1.10
N LEU A 229 -12.48 -5.40 0.71
CA LEU A 229 -12.91 -6.65 1.35
C LEU A 229 -12.04 -7.85 0.96
N GLY A 230 -11.82 -8.06 -0.32
CA GLY A 230 -11.05 -9.20 -0.83
C GLY A 230 -9.59 -9.14 -0.43
N GLY A 231 -8.90 -8.02 -0.70
CA GLY A 231 -7.49 -7.83 -0.38
C GLY A 231 -7.22 -7.90 1.13
N SER A 232 -8.03 -7.24 1.96
CA SER A 232 -7.88 -7.30 3.41
C SER A 232 -8.13 -8.70 3.97
N SER A 233 -9.12 -9.42 3.44
CA SER A 233 -9.42 -10.79 3.87
C SER A 233 -8.31 -11.76 3.50
N LEU A 234 -7.77 -11.61 2.29
CA LEU A 234 -6.67 -12.44 1.81
C LEU A 234 -5.41 -12.20 2.62
N LEU A 235 -5.07 -10.93 2.89
CA LEU A 235 -3.96 -10.55 3.75
C LEU A 235 -4.10 -11.17 5.15
N TYR A 236 -5.29 -11.08 5.74
CA TYR A 236 -5.57 -11.67 7.04
C TYR A 236 -5.39 -13.19 7.08
N MET A 237 -5.95 -13.91 6.08
CA MET A 237 -5.76 -15.35 5.98
C MET A 237 -4.28 -15.73 5.81
N MET A 238 -3.51 -14.93 5.09
CA MET A 238 -2.08 -15.17 4.88
C MET A 238 -1.28 -14.94 6.18
N ILE A 239 -1.59 -13.90 6.93
CA ILE A 239 -0.95 -13.62 8.23
C ILE A 239 -1.25 -14.78 9.21
N GLN A 240 -2.48 -15.23 9.31
CA GLN A 240 -2.85 -16.35 10.19
C GLN A 240 -2.19 -17.67 9.84
N ARG A 241 -1.87 -17.89 8.56
CA ARG A 241 -1.16 -19.09 8.08
C ARG A 241 0.37 -18.96 8.15
N GLY A 242 0.89 -17.91 8.80
CA GLY A 242 2.32 -17.69 8.95
C GLY A 242 3.03 -17.23 7.66
N ALA A 243 2.28 -16.81 6.64
CA ALA A 243 2.84 -16.39 5.36
C ALA A 243 3.19 -14.89 5.28
N ALA A 244 3.13 -14.14 6.38
CA ALA A 244 3.38 -12.70 6.43
C ALA A 244 4.72 -12.30 5.78
N THR A 245 5.78 -13.07 6.04
CA THR A 245 7.11 -12.83 5.44
C THR A 245 7.11 -13.02 3.91
N ARG A 246 6.33 -13.98 3.40
CA ARG A 246 6.19 -14.19 1.95
C ARG A 246 5.43 -13.05 1.30
N VAL A 247 4.39 -12.50 1.95
CA VAL A 247 3.65 -11.33 1.46
C VAL A 247 4.58 -10.14 1.30
N SER A 248 5.34 -9.80 2.34
CA SER A 248 6.28 -8.68 2.31
C SER A 248 7.31 -8.85 1.18
N SER A 249 7.77 -10.09 0.95
CA SER A 249 8.72 -10.38 -0.13
C SER A 249 8.11 -10.26 -1.53
N LEU A 250 6.80 -10.40 -1.68
CA LEU A 250 6.13 -10.30 -2.98
C LEU A 250 5.62 -8.87 -3.29
N MET A 251 5.54 -8.00 -2.28
CA MET A 251 5.12 -6.60 -2.46
C MET A 251 6.02 -5.83 -3.44
N TYR A 252 7.29 -6.20 -3.58
CA TYR A 252 8.17 -5.57 -4.59
C TYR A 252 7.84 -5.96 -6.04
N LEU A 253 6.95 -6.94 -6.25
CA LEU A 253 6.38 -7.22 -7.57
C LEU A 253 5.22 -6.28 -7.95
N VAL A 254 4.67 -5.53 -6.98
CA VAL A 254 3.55 -4.60 -7.24
C VAL A 254 3.92 -3.54 -8.29
N PRO A 255 5.04 -2.81 -8.20
CA PRO A 255 5.36 -1.82 -9.22
C PRO A 255 5.52 -2.39 -10.64
N PRO A 256 6.26 -3.49 -10.88
CA PRO A 256 6.32 -4.11 -12.19
C PRO A 256 4.96 -4.59 -12.70
N CYS A 257 4.16 -5.24 -11.84
CA CYS A 257 2.81 -5.69 -12.22
C CYS A 257 1.90 -4.50 -12.56
N THR A 258 1.93 -3.45 -11.77
CA THR A 258 1.14 -2.24 -12.03
C THR A 258 1.58 -1.57 -13.32
N SER A 259 2.89 -1.45 -13.56
CA SER A 259 3.41 -0.85 -14.81
C SER A 259 3.03 -1.65 -16.04
N LEU A 260 3.05 -2.98 -15.95
CA LEU A 260 2.57 -3.85 -17.02
C LEU A 260 1.07 -3.66 -17.28
N LEU A 261 0.26 -3.61 -16.23
CA LEU A 261 -1.18 -3.37 -16.33
C LEU A 261 -1.46 -1.96 -16.90
N ALA A 262 -0.69 -0.96 -16.50
CA ALA A 262 -0.83 0.41 -16.97
C ALA A 262 -0.45 0.54 -18.46
N TRP A 263 0.56 -0.19 -18.91
CA TRP A 263 0.90 -0.30 -20.32
C TRP A 263 -0.22 -0.98 -21.12
N LEU A 264 -0.75 -2.10 -20.63
CA LEU A 264 -1.80 -2.87 -21.32
C LEU A 264 -3.15 -2.14 -21.41
N LEU A 265 -3.49 -1.32 -20.41
CA LEU A 265 -4.82 -0.74 -20.26
C LEU A 265 -4.89 0.74 -20.61
N PHE A 266 -3.78 1.45 -20.55
CA PHE A 266 -3.72 2.92 -20.72
C PHE A 266 -2.63 3.37 -21.65
N ASP A 267 -1.94 2.46 -22.36
CA ASP A 267 -0.83 2.76 -23.27
C ASP A 267 0.30 3.56 -22.59
N GLU A 268 0.50 3.37 -21.26
CA GLU A 268 1.61 4.02 -20.55
C GLU A 268 2.95 3.53 -21.11
N LEU A 269 3.80 4.48 -21.52
CA LEU A 269 5.06 4.15 -22.17
C LEU A 269 6.01 3.39 -21.23
N LEU A 270 6.40 2.19 -21.62
CA LEU A 270 7.46 1.39 -21.02
C LEU A 270 8.76 1.60 -21.81
N THR A 271 9.40 2.77 -21.63
CA THR A 271 10.70 3.01 -22.25
C THR A 271 11.78 2.08 -21.64
N PRO A 272 12.89 1.82 -22.34
CA PRO A 272 14.01 1.05 -21.76
C PRO A 272 14.52 1.63 -20.45
N ALA A 273 14.49 2.96 -20.29
CA ALA A 273 14.85 3.62 -19.03
C ALA A 273 13.87 3.28 -17.89
N VAL A 274 12.56 3.27 -18.19
CA VAL A 274 11.53 2.86 -17.21
C VAL A 274 11.71 1.40 -16.82
N LEU A 275 11.93 0.50 -17.77
CA LEU A 275 12.16 -0.92 -17.49
C LEU A 275 13.42 -1.16 -16.65
N ALA A 276 14.52 -0.50 -16.98
CA ALA A 276 15.76 -0.57 -16.21
C ALA A 276 15.58 -0.01 -14.80
N GLY A 277 14.88 1.12 -14.64
CA GLY A 277 14.57 1.71 -13.34
C GLY A 277 13.66 0.82 -12.48
N LEU A 278 12.64 0.19 -13.06
CA LEU A 278 11.79 -0.80 -12.38
C LEU A 278 12.60 -2.01 -11.90
N ALA A 279 13.46 -2.57 -12.76
CA ALA A 279 14.30 -3.70 -12.40
C ALA A 279 15.27 -3.33 -11.27
N LEU A 280 15.90 -2.16 -11.36
CA LEU A 280 16.85 -1.66 -10.36
C LEU A 280 16.16 -1.43 -9.01
N THR A 281 14.96 -0.83 -9.02
CA THR A 281 14.15 -0.63 -7.81
C THR A 281 13.73 -1.97 -7.20
N ALA A 282 13.25 -2.92 -8.01
CA ALA A 282 12.85 -4.25 -7.53
C ALA A 282 14.03 -5.00 -6.89
N LEU A 283 15.21 -4.96 -7.51
CA LEU A 283 16.44 -5.53 -6.95
C LEU A 283 16.85 -4.83 -5.64
N GLY A 284 16.79 -3.51 -5.61
CA GLY A 284 17.08 -2.72 -4.41
C GLY A 284 16.18 -3.10 -3.23
N VAL A 285 14.87 -3.14 -3.44
CA VAL A 285 13.89 -3.55 -2.43
C VAL A 285 14.11 -4.99 -1.99
N TRP A 286 14.41 -5.91 -2.93
CA TRP A 286 14.73 -7.29 -2.62
C TRP A 286 15.97 -7.43 -1.73
N LEU A 287 17.03 -6.65 -1.99
CA LEU A 287 18.24 -6.62 -1.16
C LEU A 287 17.95 -6.13 0.28
N VAL A 288 17.08 -5.11 0.42
CA VAL A 288 16.69 -4.58 1.73
C VAL A 288 15.91 -5.62 2.54
N VAL A 289 14.91 -6.25 1.93
CA VAL A 289 14.00 -7.18 2.60
C VAL A 289 14.68 -8.50 2.99
N ARG A 290 15.62 -8.99 2.19
CA ARG A 290 16.35 -10.26 2.45
C ARG A 290 17.60 -10.12 3.30
N ALA A 291 17.98 -8.92 3.74
CA ALA A 291 19.11 -8.77 4.63
C ALA A 291 18.83 -9.47 5.98
N PRO A 292 19.73 -10.36 6.47
CA PRO A 292 19.59 -10.93 7.80
C PRO A 292 19.57 -9.80 8.85
N ILE A 293 18.67 -9.90 9.81
CA ILE A 293 18.72 -9.07 11.01
C ILE A 293 20.03 -9.48 11.71
N ALA A 294 21.01 -8.58 11.77
CA ALA A 294 22.26 -8.84 12.47
C ALA A 294 21.92 -9.02 13.95
N HIS A 295 22.01 -10.26 14.44
CA HIS A 295 21.92 -10.50 15.89
C HIS A 295 23.11 -9.83 16.57
N PRO A 296 22.92 -9.20 17.74
CA PRO A 296 24.05 -8.71 18.52
C PRO A 296 24.95 -9.91 18.83
N THR A 297 26.20 -9.81 18.44
CA THR A 297 27.21 -10.74 18.92
C THR A 297 27.22 -10.65 20.43
N THR A 298 26.69 -11.66 21.11
CA THR A 298 26.89 -11.86 22.53
C THR A 298 28.39 -11.77 22.77
N LYS A 299 28.85 -10.72 23.45
CA LYS A 299 30.19 -10.67 24.00
C LYS A 299 30.36 -11.97 24.78
N LYS A 300 31.24 -12.86 24.29
CA LYS A 300 31.74 -13.96 25.11
C LYS A 300 32.31 -13.35 26.37
N GLU A 301 31.65 -13.56 27.51
CA GLU A 301 32.25 -13.36 28.79
C GLU A 301 33.49 -14.27 28.87
N ILE A 302 34.65 -13.63 29.02
CA ILE A 302 35.89 -14.33 29.26
C ILE A 302 35.80 -14.83 30.72
N PRO A 303 35.84 -16.14 30.98
CA PRO A 303 35.86 -16.65 32.34
C PRO A 303 37.20 -16.27 32.95
N THR A 304 37.15 -15.54 34.05
CA THR A 304 38.27 -15.30 34.98
C THR A 304 38.54 -16.53 35.82
#